data_db93f369dd199abc95a35544b6ae2cd9
#
_entry.id   db93f369dd199abc95a35544b6ae2cd9
#
_cell.length_a   1.000
_cell.length_b   1.000
_cell.length_c   1.000
_cell.angle_alpha   90.00
_cell.angle_beta   90.00
_cell.angle_gamma   90.00
#
_symmetry.space_group_name_H-M   'P 1'
#
loop_
_entity.id
_entity.type
_entity.pdbx_description
1 polymer ?
#
loop_
_entity_poly.entity_id
_entity_poly.type
_entity_poly.pdbx_seq_one_letter_code
_entity_poly.pdbx_strand_id
1 'polypeptide(L)'
;IREVLVALVLGGILFGVAWLTQRLKSPVGLFEPLAGFVAATLALWISPWIQPMDDRLATLASLIIILPGLSFTVAMTELASRHLTAGVARLAGTMVSFMTLTLGVALSWRLFAGIRPNDVATEVLTDWAPWLALLIVPPALAILFQARYREWFVIAVVAGFGFLASQLGGNWMGGEFGPFLGALAVGACSNAYARWLDRPASVTYTPGILILVPGSLGYRSLTAFVNQDALEGLELAFATFLVAMSLVGGLLAANALIPPRRIL
;
A
#
# COMPACT_ATOMS: atom_id res chain seq x y z
N ILE A 1 11.39 9.34 12.36
CA ILE A 1 10.25 9.63 13.29
C ILE A 1 9.50 10.88 12.85
N ARG A 2 10.19 11.93 12.37
CA ARG A 2 9.59 13.21 11.94
C ARG A 2 8.63 13.01 10.77
N GLU A 3 9.03 12.22 9.76
CA GLU A 3 8.24 11.87 8.60
C GLU A 3 6.93 11.16 9.00
N VAL A 4 6.97 10.31 10.04
CA VAL A 4 5.78 9.61 10.57
C VAL A 4 4.79 10.60 11.19
N LEU A 5 5.27 11.56 11.99
CA LEU A 5 4.42 12.58 12.59
C LEU A 5 3.79 13.50 11.53
N VAL A 6 4.59 13.91 10.55
CA VAL A 6 4.09 14.72 9.42
C VAL A 6 3.09 13.94 8.59
N ALA A 7 3.39 12.66 8.26
CA ALA A 7 2.46 11.81 7.52
C ALA A 7 1.13 11.60 8.26
N LEU A 8 1.14 11.51 9.58
CA LEU A 8 -0.07 11.42 10.40
C LEU A 8 -0.94 12.68 10.28
N VAL A 9 -0.33 13.87 10.37
CA VAL A 9 -1.04 15.14 10.19
C VAL A 9 -1.59 15.25 8.76
N LEU A 10 -0.76 14.95 7.76
CA LEU A 10 -1.15 14.97 6.36
C LEU A 10 -2.29 13.99 6.09
N GLY A 11 -2.24 12.78 6.65
CA GLY A 11 -3.32 11.80 6.56
C GLY A 11 -4.65 12.33 7.10
N GLY A 12 -4.63 13.05 8.22
CA GLY A 12 -5.80 13.75 8.76
C GLY A 12 -6.35 14.82 7.81
N ILE A 13 -5.46 15.61 7.19
CA ILE A 13 -5.86 16.63 6.20
C ILE A 13 -6.45 15.97 4.96
N LEU A 14 -5.83 14.88 4.47
CA LEU A 14 -6.32 14.13 3.31
C LEU A 14 -7.70 13.50 3.57
N PHE A 15 -7.97 13.05 4.80
CA PHE A 15 -9.31 12.63 5.21
C PHE A 15 -10.31 13.80 5.09
N GLY A 16 -9.92 15.00 5.52
CA GLY A 16 -10.73 16.21 5.35
C GLY A 16 -11.00 16.53 3.87
N VAL A 17 -10.00 16.39 3.00
CA VAL A 17 -10.14 16.56 1.54
C VAL A 17 -11.10 15.51 0.97
N ALA A 18 -10.98 14.23 1.39
CA ALA A 18 -11.89 13.17 0.97
C ALA A 18 -13.35 13.46 1.39
N TRP A 19 -13.55 13.89 2.63
CA TRP A 19 -14.87 14.28 3.14
C TRP A 19 -15.47 15.47 2.36
N LEU A 20 -14.63 16.48 2.06
CA LEU A 20 -15.06 17.67 1.32
C LEU A 20 -15.44 17.35 -0.12
N THR A 21 -14.63 16.55 -0.83
CA THR A 21 -14.90 16.13 -2.22
C THR A 21 -16.18 15.31 -2.31
N GLN A 22 -16.43 14.44 -1.33
CA GLN A 22 -17.70 13.69 -1.25
C GLN A 22 -18.89 14.62 -1.01
N ARG A 23 -18.75 15.59 -0.09
CA ARG A 23 -19.83 16.52 0.26
C ARG A 23 -20.18 17.48 -0.87
N LEU A 24 -19.16 17.91 -1.64
CA LEU A 24 -19.35 18.79 -2.82
C LEU A 24 -19.81 18.03 -4.05
N LYS A 25 -20.02 16.70 -3.97
CA LYS A 25 -20.35 15.84 -5.10
C LYS A 25 -19.40 16.07 -6.30
N SER A 26 -18.11 16.22 -6.00
CA SER A 26 -17.09 16.44 -7.01
C SER A 26 -17.09 15.34 -8.07
N PRO A 27 -16.67 15.64 -9.32
CA PRO A 27 -16.54 14.64 -10.37
C PRO A 27 -15.73 13.44 -9.90
N VAL A 28 -16.13 12.26 -10.33
CA VAL A 28 -15.39 11.01 -10.06
C VAL A 28 -13.96 11.15 -10.60
N GLY A 29 -12.97 10.79 -9.78
CA GLY A 29 -11.55 10.85 -10.17
C GLY A 29 -10.84 12.16 -9.86
N LEU A 30 -11.51 13.15 -9.23
CA LEU A 30 -10.85 14.39 -8.81
C LEU A 30 -10.10 14.23 -7.48
N PHE A 31 -10.48 13.27 -6.66
CA PHE A 31 -9.91 13.07 -5.33
C PHE A 31 -8.43 12.69 -5.40
N GLU A 32 -8.05 11.74 -6.24
CA GLU A 32 -6.69 11.22 -6.34
C GLU A 32 -5.68 12.33 -6.70
N PRO A 33 -5.85 13.12 -7.79
CA PRO A 33 -4.91 14.19 -8.11
C PRO A 33 -4.88 15.30 -7.06
N LEU A 34 -6.02 15.63 -6.43
CA LEU A 34 -6.05 16.59 -5.34
C LEU A 34 -5.33 16.08 -4.10
N ALA A 35 -5.51 14.82 -3.74
CA ALA A 35 -4.81 14.20 -2.62
C ALA A 35 -3.29 14.20 -2.84
N GLY A 36 -2.83 13.81 -4.02
CA GLY A 36 -1.42 13.86 -4.41
C GLY A 36 -0.85 15.27 -4.35
N PHE A 37 -1.56 16.24 -4.91
CA PHE A 37 -1.15 17.65 -4.92
C PHE A 37 -1.06 18.24 -3.51
N VAL A 38 -2.09 18.06 -2.69
CA VAL A 38 -2.15 18.59 -1.31
C VAL A 38 -1.08 17.95 -0.44
N ALA A 39 -0.93 16.62 -0.51
CA ALA A 39 0.08 15.90 0.27
C ALA A 39 1.50 16.39 -0.06
N ALA A 40 1.86 16.47 -1.34
CA ALA A 40 3.18 16.90 -1.78
C ALA A 40 3.44 18.38 -1.47
N THR A 41 2.44 19.25 -1.67
CA THR A 41 2.57 20.69 -1.36
C THR A 41 2.84 20.91 0.12
N LEU A 42 2.03 20.29 0.99
CA LEU A 42 2.20 20.46 2.43
C LEU A 42 3.49 19.83 2.94
N ALA A 43 3.90 18.67 2.42
CA ALA A 43 5.18 18.06 2.76
C ALA A 43 6.35 18.98 2.40
N LEU A 44 6.33 19.58 1.19
CA LEU A 44 7.33 20.56 0.76
C LEU A 44 7.37 21.81 1.65
N TRP A 45 6.21 22.35 2.04
CA TRP A 45 6.13 23.54 2.87
C TRP A 45 6.55 23.30 4.32
N ILE A 46 6.33 22.09 4.84
CA ILE A 46 6.69 21.71 6.22
C ILE A 46 8.19 21.34 6.32
N SER A 47 8.75 20.76 5.26
CA SER A 47 10.13 20.25 5.25
C SER A 47 11.19 21.26 5.72
N PRO A 48 11.20 22.56 5.32
CA PRO A 48 12.18 23.52 5.80
C PRO A 48 12.14 23.78 7.31
N TRP A 49 10.98 23.58 7.94
CA TRP A 49 10.76 23.85 9.37
C TRP A 49 11.12 22.67 10.27
N ILE A 50 11.12 21.44 9.72
CA ILE A 50 11.34 20.20 10.47
C ILE A 50 12.54 19.44 9.89
N GLN A 51 13.68 20.10 9.74
CA GLN A 51 14.90 19.45 9.22
C GLN A 51 15.62 18.58 10.26
N PRO A 52 16.27 17.49 9.85
CA PRO A 52 16.22 16.85 8.52
C PRO A 52 14.94 16.06 8.32
N MET A 53 14.21 16.27 7.19
CA MET A 53 13.01 15.54 6.82
C MET A 53 12.98 15.32 5.30
N ASP A 54 12.70 14.08 4.89
CA ASP A 54 12.48 13.73 3.48
C ASP A 54 11.00 14.00 3.12
N ASP A 55 10.77 15.04 2.30
CA ASP A 55 9.42 15.41 1.80
C ASP A 55 8.80 14.34 0.92
N ARG A 56 9.61 13.58 0.16
CA ARG A 56 9.14 12.48 -0.69
C ARG A 56 8.64 11.32 0.16
N LEU A 57 9.39 10.96 1.21
CA LEU A 57 9.00 9.91 2.13
C LEU A 57 7.75 10.28 2.93
N ALA A 58 7.65 11.53 3.40
CA ALA A 58 6.47 12.03 4.10
C ALA A 58 5.23 12.05 3.18
N THR A 59 5.39 12.47 1.92
CA THR A 59 4.34 12.42 0.90
C THR A 59 3.87 10.97 0.66
N LEU A 60 4.81 10.05 0.39
CA LEU A 60 4.49 8.63 0.18
C LEU A 60 3.74 8.03 1.38
N ALA A 61 4.24 8.27 2.59
CA ALA A 61 3.65 7.73 3.81
C ALA A 61 2.22 8.26 4.05
N SER A 62 1.96 9.53 3.73
CA SER A 62 0.61 10.12 3.85
C SER A 62 -0.39 9.57 2.82
N LEU A 63 0.10 9.17 1.65
CA LEU A 63 -0.72 8.65 0.54
C LEU A 63 -0.91 7.13 0.58
N ILE A 64 -0.25 6.40 1.49
CA ILE A 64 -0.14 4.94 1.44
C ILE A 64 -1.49 4.22 1.41
N ILE A 65 -2.50 4.76 2.09
CA ILE A 65 -3.87 4.19 2.12
C ILE A 65 -4.62 4.49 0.81
N ILE A 66 -4.31 5.61 0.15
CA ILE A 66 -4.94 6.05 -1.09
C ILE A 66 -4.35 5.31 -2.29
N LEU A 67 -3.09 4.87 -2.18
CA LEU A 67 -2.40 4.13 -3.24
C LEU A 67 -3.20 2.87 -3.62
N PRO A 68 -3.54 2.68 -4.89
CA PRO A 68 -4.42 1.61 -5.32
C PRO A 68 -3.71 0.23 -5.43
N GLY A 69 -2.79 -0.05 -4.48
CA GLY A 69 -2.01 -1.28 -4.47
C GLY A 69 -2.85 -2.54 -4.26
N LEU A 70 -3.86 -2.49 -3.37
CA LEU A 70 -4.78 -3.61 -3.18
C LEU A 70 -5.58 -3.89 -4.46
N SER A 71 -6.08 -2.84 -5.13
CA SER A 71 -6.78 -2.97 -6.41
C SER A 71 -5.88 -3.58 -7.48
N PHE A 72 -4.59 -3.22 -7.50
CA PHE A 72 -3.60 -3.83 -8.38
C PHE A 72 -3.43 -5.33 -8.12
N THR A 73 -3.24 -5.73 -6.86
CA THR A 73 -3.10 -7.15 -6.49
C THR A 73 -4.37 -7.95 -6.81
N VAL A 74 -5.56 -7.38 -6.56
CA VAL A 74 -6.83 -8.02 -6.90
C VAL A 74 -6.97 -8.18 -8.42
N ALA A 75 -6.62 -7.15 -9.22
CA ALA A 75 -6.62 -7.24 -10.67
C ALA A 75 -5.70 -8.37 -11.18
N MET A 76 -4.49 -8.47 -10.61
CA MET A 76 -3.55 -9.55 -10.95
C MET A 76 -4.10 -10.93 -10.55
N THR A 77 -4.80 -11.03 -9.42
CA THR A 77 -5.46 -12.28 -8.99
C THR A 77 -6.59 -12.67 -9.95
N GLU A 78 -7.40 -11.72 -10.38
CA GLU A 78 -8.47 -11.94 -11.36
C GLU A 78 -7.91 -12.42 -12.72
N LEU A 79 -6.82 -11.78 -13.18
CA LEU A 79 -6.13 -12.18 -14.42
C LEU A 79 -5.55 -13.60 -14.31
N ALA A 80 -4.88 -13.91 -13.22
CA ALA A 80 -4.31 -15.23 -12.97
C ALA A 80 -5.39 -16.32 -12.86
N SER A 81 -6.57 -15.97 -12.34
CA SER A 81 -7.74 -16.84 -12.23
C SER A 81 -8.58 -16.88 -13.51
N ARG A 82 -8.09 -16.31 -14.63
CA ARG A 82 -8.75 -16.24 -15.95
C ARG A 82 -10.05 -15.43 -16.01
N HIS A 83 -10.31 -14.58 -15.03
CA HIS A 83 -11.39 -13.59 -15.08
C HIS A 83 -10.92 -12.34 -15.85
N LEU A 84 -10.63 -12.51 -17.16
CA LEU A 84 -9.87 -11.54 -17.96
C LEU A 84 -10.58 -10.18 -18.05
N THR A 85 -11.88 -10.15 -18.27
CA THR A 85 -12.65 -8.89 -18.42
C THR A 85 -12.64 -8.06 -17.13
N ALA A 86 -12.89 -8.68 -15.99
CA ALA A 86 -12.85 -8.01 -14.70
C ALA A 86 -11.42 -7.56 -14.34
N GLY A 87 -10.44 -8.46 -14.52
CA GLY A 87 -9.04 -8.16 -14.23
C GLY A 87 -8.47 -7.03 -15.08
N VAL A 88 -8.73 -7.02 -16.40
CA VAL A 88 -8.26 -5.92 -17.28
C VAL A 88 -8.94 -4.60 -16.93
N ALA A 89 -10.25 -4.58 -16.71
CA ALA A 89 -10.98 -3.39 -16.34
C ALA A 89 -10.46 -2.80 -15.00
N ARG A 90 -10.23 -3.65 -13.99
CA ARG A 90 -9.67 -3.24 -12.71
C ARG A 90 -8.23 -2.77 -12.84
N LEU A 91 -7.40 -3.45 -13.62
CA LEU A 91 -6.01 -3.06 -13.88
C LEU A 91 -5.94 -1.68 -14.55
N ALA A 92 -6.75 -1.45 -15.58
CA ALA A 92 -6.83 -0.17 -16.26
C ALA A 92 -7.25 0.96 -15.30
N GLY A 93 -8.30 0.75 -14.50
CA GLY A 93 -8.73 1.70 -13.47
C GLY A 93 -7.64 1.99 -12.45
N THR A 94 -6.94 0.96 -11.98
CA THR A 94 -5.81 1.08 -11.05
C THR A 94 -4.68 1.91 -11.64
N MET A 95 -4.32 1.69 -12.92
CA MET A 95 -3.28 2.48 -13.60
C MET A 95 -3.68 3.95 -13.72
N VAL A 96 -4.95 4.24 -14.05
CA VAL A 96 -5.46 5.62 -14.08
C VAL A 96 -5.34 6.27 -12.70
N SER A 97 -5.75 5.59 -11.63
CA SER A 97 -5.64 6.12 -10.24
C SER A 97 -4.18 6.38 -9.85
N PHE A 98 -3.24 5.49 -10.18
CA PHE A 98 -1.82 5.72 -9.97
C PHE A 98 -1.31 6.95 -10.74
N MET A 99 -1.66 7.07 -12.03
CA MET A 99 -1.23 8.18 -12.88
C MET A 99 -1.81 9.51 -12.40
N THR A 100 -3.10 9.58 -12.06
CA THR A 100 -3.75 10.81 -11.62
C THR A 100 -3.21 11.27 -10.26
N LEU A 101 -2.96 10.34 -9.33
CA LEU A 101 -2.34 10.65 -8.06
C LEU A 101 -0.91 11.18 -8.25
N THR A 102 -0.10 10.50 -9.06
CA THR A 102 1.28 10.93 -9.39
C THR A 102 1.30 12.26 -10.12
N LEU A 103 0.33 12.53 -11.01
CA LEU A 103 0.17 13.83 -11.67
C LEU A 103 -0.01 14.96 -10.65
N GLY A 104 -0.85 14.75 -9.62
CA GLY A 104 -1.02 15.71 -8.54
C GLY A 104 0.28 16.02 -7.82
N VAL A 105 1.04 15.00 -7.46
CA VAL A 105 2.36 15.13 -6.83
C VAL A 105 3.35 15.86 -7.73
N ALA A 106 3.44 15.44 -9.00
CA ALA A 106 4.33 16.04 -9.99
C ALA A 106 4.04 17.52 -10.21
N LEU A 107 2.77 17.89 -10.27
CA LEU A 107 2.34 19.28 -10.41
C LEU A 107 2.79 20.12 -9.21
N SER A 108 2.64 19.61 -7.99
CA SER A 108 3.15 20.26 -6.78
C SER A 108 4.66 20.47 -6.86
N TRP A 109 5.42 19.42 -7.19
CA TRP A 109 6.88 19.52 -7.28
C TRP A 109 7.37 20.50 -8.35
N ARG A 110 6.63 20.67 -9.45
CA ARG A 110 6.96 21.64 -10.50
C ARG A 110 6.61 23.07 -10.10
N LEU A 111 5.45 23.27 -9.49
CA LEU A 111 5.00 24.62 -9.07
C LEU A 111 5.84 25.17 -7.91
N PHE A 112 6.31 24.32 -7.01
CA PHE A 112 7.02 24.70 -5.81
C PHE A 112 8.50 24.27 -5.81
N ALA A 113 9.10 24.07 -6.99
CA ALA A 113 10.48 23.62 -7.14
C ALA A 113 11.51 24.49 -6.39
N GLY A 114 11.23 25.81 -6.26
CA GLY A 114 12.11 26.75 -5.54
C GLY A 114 12.12 26.61 -4.01
N ILE A 115 11.20 25.86 -3.43
CA ILE A 115 11.09 25.63 -1.97
C ILE A 115 11.83 24.35 -1.56
N ARG A 116 12.18 23.50 -2.52
CA ARG A 116 12.74 22.17 -2.25
C ARG A 116 14.06 22.27 -1.48
N PRO A 117 14.17 21.65 -0.29
CA PRO A 117 15.46 21.53 0.39
C PRO A 117 16.40 20.66 -0.45
N ASN A 118 17.72 20.86 -0.27
CA ASN A 118 18.72 19.96 -0.83
C ASN A 118 18.45 18.53 -0.36
N ASP A 119 18.75 17.53 -1.22
CA ASP A 119 18.53 16.12 -0.92
C ASP A 119 19.00 15.77 0.49
N VAL A 120 18.04 15.46 1.36
CA VAL A 120 18.34 15.02 2.72
C VAL A 120 18.57 13.52 2.64
N ALA A 121 19.74 13.08 3.08
CA ALA A 121 19.99 11.65 3.22
C ALA A 121 18.95 11.06 4.18
N THR A 122 18.13 10.12 3.67
CA THR A 122 17.13 9.45 4.47
C THR A 122 17.82 8.65 5.57
N GLU A 123 17.62 9.05 6.83
CA GLU A 123 18.12 8.25 7.95
C GLU A 123 17.46 6.87 7.90
N VAL A 124 18.27 5.83 7.83
CA VAL A 124 17.79 4.45 7.89
C VAL A 124 17.09 4.26 9.23
N LEU A 125 15.82 3.86 9.20
CA LEU A 125 15.07 3.54 10.40
C LEU A 125 15.80 2.44 11.18
N THR A 126 15.89 2.59 12.49
CA THR A 126 16.51 1.62 13.40
C THR A 126 15.82 0.25 13.27
N ASP A 127 16.54 -0.85 13.46
CA ASP A 127 16.08 -2.25 13.28
C ASP A 127 14.80 -2.62 14.05
N TRP A 128 14.43 -1.87 15.07
CA TRP A 128 13.20 -2.07 15.84
C TRP A 128 11.95 -1.44 15.18
N ALA A 129 12.11 -0.49 14.26
CA ALA A 129 10.99 0.25 13.67
C ALA A 129 9.96 -0.63 12.94
N PRO A 130 10.33 -1.67 12.16
CA PRO A 130 9.39 -2.60 11.56
C PRO A 130 8.54 -3.36 12.60
N TRP A 131 9.13 -3.68 13.75
CA TRP A 131 8.44 -4.37 14.84
C TRP A 131 7.39 -3.48 15.53
N LEU A 132 7.72 -2.20 15.72
CA LEU A 132 6.75 -1.22 16.22
C LEU A 132 5.63 -0.99 15.20
N ALA A 133 5.96 -0.91 13.91
CA ALA A 133 4.97 -0.81 12.85
C ALA A 133 4.03 -2.02 12.84
N LEU A 134 4.57 -3.23 13.03
CA LEU A 134 3.78 -4.45 13.12
C LEU A 134 2.83 -4.48 14.34
N LEU A 135 3.14 -3.75 15.41
CA LEU A 135 2.26 -3.61 16.56
C LEU A 135 1.12 -2.61 16.31
N ILE A 136 1.39 -1.54 15.55
CA ILE A 136 0.45 -0.41 15.34
C ILE A 136 -0.43 -0.61 14.09
N VAL A 137 0.15 -1.08 12.99
CA VAL A 137 -0.53 -1.14 11.68
C VAL A 137 -1.72 -2.09 11.67
N PRO A 138 -1.67 -3.33 12.19
CA PRO A 138 -2.82 -4.24 12.16
C PRO A 138 -4.04 -3.71 12.93
N PRO A 139 -3.93 -3.15 14.15
CA PRO A 139 -5.04 -2.48 14.80
C PRO A 139 -5.61 -1.30 14.01
N ALA A 140 -4.75 -0.48 13.40
CA ALA A 140 -5.18 0.63 12.56
C ALA A 140 -5.98 0.14 11.34
N LEU A 141 -5.54 -0.94 10.70
CA LEU A 141 -6.27 -1.59 9.61
C LEU A 141 -7.59 -2.22 10.08
N ALA A 142 -7.62 -2.79 11.28
CA ALA A 142 -8.84 -3.32 11.86
C ALA A 142 -9.90 -2.22 12.06
N ILE A 143 -9.48 -1.03 12.48
CA ILE A 143 -10.35 0.15 12.57
C ILE A 143 -10.80 0.59 11.17
N LEU A 144 -9.88 0.70 10.22
CA LEU A 144 -10.14 1.11 8.84
C LEU A 144 -11.19 0.22 8.16
N PHE A 145 -11.08 -1.11 8.36
CA PHE A 145 -12.02 -2.09 7.82
C PHE A 145 -13.24 -2.35 8.72
N GLN A 146 -13.41 -1.56 9.77
CA GLN A 146 -14.53 -1.68 10.72
C GLN A 146 -14.69 -3.08 11.30
N ALA A 147 -13.56 -3.78 11.52
CA ALA A 147 -13.56 -5.10 12.12
C ALA A 147 -14.02 -5.03 13.59
N ARG A 148 -14.72 -6.08 14.04
CA ARG A 148 -15.14 -6.16 15.43
C ARG A 148 -13.91 -6.25 16.35
N TYR A 149 -13.94 -5.63 17.53
CA TYR A 149 -12.82 -5.60 18.48
C TYR A 149 -12.28 -7.00 18.83
N ARG A 150 -13.15 -8.03 18.84
CA ARG A 150 -12.76 -9.42 19.08
C ARG A 150 -11.88 -10.02 17.98
N GLU A 151 -11.90 -9.43 16.80
CA GLU A 151 -11.16 -9.91 15.63
C GLU A 151 -9.78 -9.22 15.50
N TRP A 152 -9.55 -8.13 16.23
CA TRP A 152 -8.31 -7.36 16.16
C TRP A 152 -7.06 -8.19 16.47
N PHE A 153 -7.15 -9.05 17.49
CA PHE A 153 -6.05 -9.94 17.85
C PHE A 153 -5.74 -10.93 16.71
N VAL A 154 -6.77 -11.53 16.11
CA VAL A 154 -6.58 -12.48 15.00
C VAL A 154 -6.02 -11.78 13.77
N ILE A 155 -6.50 -10.57 13.45
CA ILE A 155 -5.96 -9.74 12.38
C ILE A 155 -4.47 -9.47 12.63
N ALA A 156 -4.10 -9.08 13.84
CA ALA A 156 -2.71 -8.81 14.21
C ALA A 156 -1.82 -10.06 14.07
N VAL A 157 -2.31 -11.20 14.49
CA VAL A 157 -1.60 -12.49 14.37
C VAL A 157 -1.42 -12.87 12.91
N VAL A 158 -2.48 -12.83 12.08
CA VAL A 158 -2.39 -13.20 10.65
C VAL A 158 -1.48 -12.22 9.89
N ALA A 159 -1.61 -10.92 10.15
CA ALA A 159 -0.75 -9.90 9.56
C ALA A 159 0.72 -10.08 9.99
N GLY A 160 0.97 -10.39 11.25
CA GLY A 160 2.29 -10.69 11.79
C GLY A 160 2.93 -11.91 11.14
N PHE A 161 2.20 -13.01 11.03
CA PHE A 161 2.67 -14.21 10.33
C PHE A 161 2.97 -13.93 8.85
N GLY A 162 2.10 -13.17 8.18
CA GLY A 162 2.32 -12.75 6.79
C GLY A 162 3.59 -11.94 6.62
N PHE A 163 3.81 -10.94 7.49
CA PHE A 163 5.01 -10.12 7.47
C PHE A 163 6.28 -10.95 7.72
N LEU A 164 6.29 -11.78 8.77
CA LEU A 164 7.42 -12.65 9.10
C LEU A 164 7.73 -13.64 7.98
N ALA A 165 6.72 -14.29 7.43
CA ALA A 165 6.90 -15.22 6.31
C ALA A 165 7.44 -14.50 5.06
N SER A 166 6.99 -13.27 4.81
CA SER A 166 7.51 -12.44 3.71
C SER A 166 8.99 -12.07 3.93
N GLN A 167 9.37 -11.70 5.15
CA GLN A 167 10.77 -11.41 5.50
C GLN A 167 11.66 -12.64 5.33
N LEU A 168 11.24 -13.79 5.84
CA LEU A 168 11.97 -15.04 5.67
C LEU A 168 12.10 -15.44 4.20
N GLY A 169 11.00 -15.30 3.44
CA GLY A 169 11.01 -15.54 2.00
C GLY A 169 11.95 -14.61 1.25
N GLY A 170 11.96 -13.33 1.62
CA GLY A 170 12.84 -12.33 1.04
C GLY A 170 14.33 -12.65 1.27
N ASN A 171 14.68 -13.15 2.44
CA ASN A 171 16.05 -13.56 2.75
C ASN A 171 16.51 -14.81 1.96
N TRP A 172 15.58 -15.69 1.57
CA TRP A 172 15.92 -16.95 0.87
C TRP A 172 15.82 -16.83 -0.65
N MET A 173 14.82 -16.12 -1.17
CA MET A 173 14.47 -16.08 -2.59
C MET A 173 14.67 -14.71 -3.24
N GLY A 174 14.99 -13.68 -2.46
CA GLY A 174 15.04 -12.29 -2.90
C GLY A 174 13.78 -11.50 -2.52
N GLY A 175 13.94 -10.17 -2.43
CA GLY A 175 12.91 -9.26 -1.90
C GLY A 175 11.57 -9.34 -2.63
N GLU A 176 11.60 -9.50 -3.96
CA GLU A 176 10.40 -9.55 -4.80
C GLU A 176 9.61 -10.86 -4.65
N PHE A 177 10.28 -11.95 -4.23
CA PHE A 177 9.65 -13.26 -4.03
C PHE A 177 9.23 -13.51 -2.58
N GLY A 178 9.75 -12.74 -1.63
CA GLY A 178 9.33 -12.82 -0.23
C GLY A 178 7.82 -12.77 -0.03
N PRO A 179 7.10 -11.86 -0.70
CA PRO A 179 5.64 -11.76 -0.62
C PRO A 179 4.87 -13.03 -0.99
N PHE A 180 5.46 -13.96 -1.75
CA PHE A 180 4.86 -15.28 -2.00
C PHE A 180 4.62 -16.04 -0.70
N LEU A 181 5.64 -16.18 0.16
CA LEU A 181 5.49 -16.86 1.45
C LEU A 181 4.58 -16.07 2.39
N GLY A 182 4.66 -14.73 2.35
CA GLY A 182 3.77 -13.86 3.11
C GLY A 182 2.29 -14.08 2.75
N ALA A 183 1.97 -14.07 1.46
CA ALA A 183 0.61 -14.29 0.97
C ALA A 183 0.11 -15.72 1.21
N LEU A 184 0.99 -16.72 1.06
CA LEU A 184 0.70 -18.10 1.43
C LEU A 184 0.31 -18.20 2.90
N ALA A 185 1.07 -17.60 3.81
CA ALA A 185 0.79 -17.60 5.23
C ALA A 185 -0.53 -16.87 5.55
N VAL A 186 -0.74 -15.66 5.03
CA VAL A 186 -2.00 -14.90 5.22
C VAL A 186 -3.18 -15.68 4.70
N GLY A 187 -3.11 -16.21 3.47
CA GLY A 187 -4.20 -16.96 2.84
C GLY A 187 -4.54 -18.24 3.61
N ALA A 188 -3.52 -19.03 3.97
CA ALA A 188 -3.70 -20.26 4.73
C ALA A 188 -4.29 -20.00 6.13
N CYS A 189 -3.75 -19.02 6.87
CA CYS A 189 -4.28 -18.64 8.18
C CYS A 189 -5.72 -18.12 8.09
N SER A 190 -6.03 -17.29 7.09
CA SER A 190 -7.37 -16.75 6.89
C SER A 190 -8.39 -17.83 6.52
N ASN A 191 -7.99 -18.78 5.67
CA ASN A 191 -8.85 -19.92 5.32
C ASN A 191 -9.05 -20.87 6.50
N ALA A 192 -8.01 -21.10 7.33
CA ALA A 192 -8.10 -21.87 8.57
C ALA A 192 -9.03 -21.16 9.58
N TYR A 193 -8.87 -19.86 9.78
CA TYR A 193 -9.75 -19.03 10.60
C TYR A 193 -11.23 -19.18 10.20
N ALA A 194 -11.51 -19.07 8.89
CA ALA A 194 -12.85 -19.19 8.35
C ALA A 194 -13.46 -20.59 8.61
N ARG A 195 -12.63 -21.64 8.57
CA ARG A 195 -13.07 -23.02 8.80
C ARG A 195 -13.35 -23.33 10.28
N TRP A 196 -12.48 -22.85 11.16
CA TRP A 196 -12.56 -23.20 12.58
C TRP A 196 -13.56 -22.35 13.36
N LEU A 197 -13.66 -21.06 13.02
CA LEU A 197 -14.53 -20.12 13.74
C LEU A 197 -15.83 -19.80 13.02
N ASP A 198 -16.07 -20.37 11.82
CA ASP A 198 -17.24 -20.11 10.97
C ASP A 198 -17.44 -18.60 10.69
N ARG A 199 -16.36 -17.94 10.32
CA ARG A 199 -16.28 -16.49 10.04
C ARG A 199 -15.80 -16.26 8.61
N PRO A 200 -16.13 -15.10 7.98
CA PRO A 200 -15.61 -14.78 6.65
C PRO A 200 -14.08 -14.66 6.67
N ALA A 201 -13.39 -15.34 5.75
CA ALA A 201 -11.94 -15.26 5.60
C ALA A 201 -11.47 -13.82 5.32
N SER A 202 -12.29 -13.01 4.64
CA SER A 202 -12.01 -11.61 4.29
C SER A 202 -11.67 -10.71 5.48
N VAL A 203 -12.15 -11.04 6.68
CA VAL A 203 -11.89 -10.27 7.91
C VAL A 203 -10.40 -10.20 8.23
N THR A 204 -9.68 -11.30 8.05
CA THR A 204 -8.23 -11.39 8.31
C THR A 204 -7.41 -11.29 7.04
N TYR A 205 -7.93 -11.79 5.93
CA TYR A 205 -7.30 -11.80 4.62
C TYR A 205 -6.99 -10.38 4.12
N THR A 206 -8.00 -9.51 4.08
CA THR A 206 -7.83 -8.17 3.49
C THR A 206 -6.81 -7.31 4.23
N PRO A 207 -6.87 -7.14 5.56
CA PRO A 207 -5.82 -6.39 6.28
C PRO A 207 -4.45 -7.08 6.22
N GLY A 208 -4.40 -8.42 6.25
CA GLY A 208 -3.14 -9.17 6.16
C GLY A 208 -2.43 -8.98 4.81
N ILE A 209 -3.16 -9.04 3.71
CA ILE A 209 -2.60 -8.82 2.37
C ILE A 209 -2.20 -7.36 2.16
N LEU A 210 -2.94 -6.39 2.70
CA LEU A 210 -2.66 -4.97 2.50
C LEU A 210 -1.25 -4.57 2.97
N ILE A 211 -0.71 -5.21 3.98
CA ILE A 211 0.66 -4.97 4.47
C ILE A 211 1.72 -5.42 3.46
N LEU A 212 1.40 -6.40 2.61
CA LEU A 212 2.32 -6.99 1.63
C LEU A 212 2.20 -6.37 0.23
N VAL A 213 1.17 -5.57 0.00
CA VAL A 213 0.82 -5.04 -1.32
C VAL A 213 1.85 -4.04 -1.84
N PRO A 214 2.26 -4.12 -3.13
CA PRO A 214 3.32 -3.29 -3.70
C PRO A 214 2.84 -1.88 -4.14
N GLY A 215 1.92 -1.25 -3.41
CA GLY A 215 1.40 0.08 -3.77
C GLY A 215 2.47 1.17 -3.75
N SER A 216 3.35 1.14 -2.76
CA SER A 216 4.48 2.08 -2.65
C SER A 216 5.51 1.90 -3.77
N LEU A 217 5.79 0.66 -4.21
CA LEU A 217 6.69 0.40 -5.34
C LEU A 217 6.13 0.98 -6.63
N GLY A 218 4.84 0.76 -6.91
CA GLY A 218 4.18 1.32 -8.10
C GLY A 218 4.18 2.85 -8.11
N TYR A 219 3.95 3.48 -6.97
CA TYR A 219 4.05 4.94 -6.84
C TYR A 219 5.49 5.43 -7.07
N ARG A 220 6.49 4.78 -6.45
CA ARG A 220 7.90 5.14 -6.64
C ARG A 220 8.35 4.98 -8.08
N SER A 221 7.90 3.94 -8.77
CA SER A 221 8.14 3.77 -10.21
C SER A 221 7.68 4.98 -11.02
N LEU A 222 6.43 5.41 -10.83
CA LEU A 222 5.88 6.56 -11.55
C LEU A 222 6.57 7.88 -11.17
N THR A 223 6.91 8.07 -9.91
CA THR A 223 7.65 9.27 -9.48
C THR A 223 9.08 9.29 -10.01
N ALA A 224 9.74 8.15 -10.19
CA ALA A 224 11.04 8.07 -10.86
C ALA A 224 10.94 8.53 -12.33
N PHE A 225 9.92 8.09 -13.08
CA PHE A 225 9.67 8.59 -14.44
C PHE A 225 9.43 10.11 -14.47
N VAL A 226 8.68 10.67 -13.53
CA VAL A 226 8.47 12.12 -13.40
C VAL A 226 9.79 12.87 -13.16
N ASN A 227 10.71 12.27 -12.41
CA ASN A 227 12.05 12.81 -12.15
C ASN A 227 13.05 12.55 -13.31
N GLN A 228 12.59 11.98 -14.42
CA GLN A 228 13.40 11.62 -15.60
C GLN A 228 14.42 10.50 -15.35
N ASP A 229 14.28 9.74 -14.29
CA ASP A 229 15.03 8.51 -14.06
C ASP A 229 14.26 7.31 -14.62
N ALA A 230 14.40 7.12 -15.94
CA ALA A 230 13.68 6.08 -16.64
C ALA A 230 14.14 4.68 -16.25
N LEU A 231 15.42 4.50 -15.88
CA LEU A 231 15.97 3.20 -15.51
C LEU A 231 15.41 2.76 -14.15
N GLU A 232 15.51 3.61 -13.13
CA GLU A 232 14.92 3.33 -11.81
C GLU A 232 13.40 3.12 -11.93
N GLY A 233 12.73 3.95 -12.75
CA GLY A 233 11.29 3.82 -13.00
C GLY A 233 10.90 2.46 -13.56
N LEU A 234 11.68 1.95 -14.53
CA LEU A 234 11.44 0.64 -15.16
C LEU A 234 11.74 -0.52 -14.18
N GLU A 235 12.84 -0.46 -13.44
CA GLU A 235 13.20 -1.45 -12.43
C GLU A 235 12.11 -1.58 -11.36
N LEU A 236 11.64 -0.47 -10.82
CA LEU A 236 10.57 -0.44 -9.82
C LEU A 236 9.21 -0.90 -10.40
N ALA A 237 8.92 -0.60 -11.67
CA ALA A 237 7.72 -1.11 -12.35
C ALA A 237 7.76 -2.63 -12.43
N PHE A 238 8.88 -3.18 -12.87
CA PHE A 238 9.05 -4.63 -12.98
C PHE A 238 9.00 -5.31 -11.61
N ALA A 239 9.66 -4.75 -10.60
CA ALA A 239 9.57 -5.21 -9.21
C ALA A 239 8.13 -5.21 -8.69
N THR A 240 7.34 -4.15 -9.01
CA THR A 240 5.92 -4.07 -8.65
C THR A 240 5.12 -5.24 -9.23
N PHE A 241 5.34 -5.58 -10.50
CA PHE A 241 4.70 -6.73 -11.15
C PHE A 241 5.15 -8.05 -10.52
N LEU A 242 6.45 -8.24 -10.26
CA LEU A 242 6.96 -9.46 -9.64
C LEU A 242 6.38 -9.67 -8.24
N VAL A 243 6.35 -8.63 -7.42
CA VAL A 243 5.74 -8.69 -6.08
C VAL A 243 4.25 -9.04 -6.17
N ALA A 244 3.51 -8.42 -7.09
CA ALA A 244 2.09 -8.73 -7.26
C ALA A 244 1.87 -10.19 -7.72
N MET A 245 2.68 -10.68 -8.65
CA MET A 245 2.62 -12.08 -9.10
C MET A 245 3.02 -13.06 -7.98
N SER A 246 4.01 -12.70 -7.17
CA SER A 246 4.41 -13.46 -5.99
C SER A 246 3.26 -13.57 -4.98
N LEU A 247 2.57 -12.45 -4.70
CA LEU A 247 1.37 -12.45 -3.85
C LEU A 247 0.28 -13.38 -4.42
N VAL A 248 -0.02 -13.25 -5.72
CA VAL A 248 -1.03 -14.08 -6.39
C VAL A 248 -0.66 -15.56 -6.31
N GLY A 249 0.59 -15.91 -6.60
CA GLY A 249 1.08 -17.29 -6.51
C GLY A 249 0.94 -17.85 -5.09
N GLY A 250 1.31 -17.07 -4.08
CA GLY A 250 1.15 -17.44 -2.67
C GLY A 250 -0.31 -17.66 -2.26
N LEU A 251 -1.21 -16.79 -2.73
CA LEU A 251 -2.66 -16.92 -2.47
C LEU A 251 -3.26 -18.15 -3.15
N LEU A 252 -2.91 -18.42 -4.40
CA LEU A 252 -3.36 -19.62 -5.11
C LEU A 252 -2.85 -20.88 -4.41
N ALA A 253 -1.58 -20.89 -3.98
CA ALA A 253 -1.03 -22.00 -3.21
C ALA A 253 -1.74 -22.17 -1.86
N ALA A 254 -2.05 -21.08 -1.15
CA ALA A 254 -2.83 -21.12 0.09
C ALA A 254 -4.22 -21.74 -0.11
N ASN A 255 -4.90 -21.36 -1.19
CA ASN A 255 -6.22 -21.89 -1.54
C ASN A 255 -6.17 -23.38 -1.94
N ALA A 256 -5.07 -23.83 -2.52
CA ALA A 256 -4.84 -25.25 -2.83
C ALA A 256 -4.59 -26.08 -1.56
N LEU A 257 -3.82 -25.54 -0.60
CA LEU A 257 -3.51 -26.20 0.67
C LEU A 257 -4.71 -26.21 1.62
N ILE A 258 -5.36 -25.08 1.78
CA ILE A 258 -6.54 -24.93 2.65
C ILE A 258 -7.62 -24.23 1.81
N PRO A 259 -8.50 -24.98 1.13
CA PRO A 259 -9.54 -24.42 0.28
C PRO A 259 -10.45 -23.48 1.10
N PRO A 260 -10.81 -22.31 0.58
CA PRO A 260 -11.72 -21.40 1.27
C PRO A 260 -13.07 -22.08 1.49
N ARG A 261 -13.68 -21.91 2.67
CA ARG A 261 -15.11 -22.16 2.81
C ARG A 261 -15.85 -21.16 1.92
N ARG A 262 -16.91 -21.60 1.23
CA ARG A 262 -17.68 -20.82 0.24
C ARG A 262 -17.70 -19.34 0.60
N ILE A 263 -17.14 -18.52 -0.29
CA ILE A 263 -17.32 -17.08 -0.27
C ILE A 263 -18.79 -16.87 -0.67
N LEU A 264 -19.64 -16.57 0.29
CA LEU A 264 -20.96 -16.01 0.05
C LEU A 264 -20.81 -14.51 -0.17
#